data_640ec5c4330670e87311332d503894ad
#
_entry.id   640ec5c4330670e87311332d503894ad
#
_cell.length_a   1.000
_cell.length_b   1.000
_cell.length_c   1.000
_cell.angle_alpha   90.00
_cell.angle_beta   90.00
_cell.angle_gamma   90.00
#
_symmetry.space_group_name_H-M   'P 1'
#
loop_
_entity.id
_entity.type
_entity.pdbx_description
1 polymer ?
#
loop_
_entity_poly.entity_id
_entity_poly.type
_entity_poly.pdbx_seq_one_letter_code
_entity_poly.pdbx_strand_id
1 'polypeptide(L)'
;MSNPKKNKKKNGKLILGTIFVLIIVAVTVGILIYRENKAKANEITYDQLYQDIIDKKVEKIEMTVGGATVTVKYKDAPEDEEKTTNVNSLQPFMEFVNEQLQENPDMKVDLKMPNKFVSFFENFVSFIPTILLIALMIMIFQMQGLGDKGKVYGGDEENSTDVKFKDVAGLDEEKGELIEIVDFLKNPKKFQSMGAKIPRGILLYGKPGTGKTLIAKAIAGEANVPFISMSGSEFIEMFAGLGASRVRKLFEKAKKISPCIVFIDEIDAIGSRRTSNSGAESENNQTLNQLLVEMDGFESNETVIVLAATNRPEMLDKALLRPGRFDRQITIPAPDLLGREEILKLYTKDKKVAEDVNLRELAGDTAGFTGAELSNLLNEAAILATRNNHKVIEKSDIEAAVKKITVGLEKHNRVISEKDKKLTAYHEAGHAVVSKFLETQDNVKEISIIPRGLTGGYTMYKTNEDKFYVSKTELEEKMIALLGGRAAEKIALNDISTGASNDIEVATGIAKDMITVYGMSNSLGPISLKVDEPYELQIYGEDIVDEVGNQVKQLVDNAYIQAQKILLDNIDILHRVA
;
A
#
# COMPACT_ATOMS: atom_id res chain seq x y z
N MET A 1 0.01 6.46 29.07
CA MET A 1 1.46 6.11 29.07
C MET A 1 1.64 4.66 29.52
N SER A 2 1.60 3.71 28.61
CA SER A 2 1.82 2.29 28.89
C SER A 2 3.32 2.01 28.91
N ASN A 3 3.75 1.34 29.97
CA ASN A 3 5.14 1.12 30.37
C ASN A 3 5.90 0.22 29.36
N PRO A 4 6.80 0.72 28.52
CA PRO A 4 7.48 -0.06 27.47
C PRO A 4 8.43 -1.15 28.04
N LYS A 5 8.65 -1.18 29.34
CA LYS A 5 9.52 -2.16 30.01
C LYS A 5 8.90 -3.56 30.19
N LYS A 6 7.57 -3.71 30.16
CA LYS A 6 6.91 -5.02 30.36
C LYS A 6 6.93 -5.91 29.11
N ASN A 7 6.87 -5.34 27.91
CA ASN A 7 6.92 -6.11 26.67
C ASN A 7 8.34 -6.58 26.29
N LYS A 8 9.38 -5.80 26.58
CA LYS A 8 10.77 -6.25 26.37
C LYS A 8 11.16 -7.44 27.23
N LYS A 9 10.62 -7.55 28.48
CA LYS A 9 10.89 -8.70 29.37
C LYS A 9 10.20 -10.01 28.91
N LYS A 10 9.06 -9.93 28.24
CA LYS A 10 8.31 -11.12 27.78
C LYS A 10 8.95 -11.72 26.52
N ASN A 11 9.37 -10.89 25.58
CA ASN A 11 10.09 -11.33 24.38
C ASN A 11 11.52 -11.84 24.72
N GLY A 12 12.19 -11.25 25.71
CA GLY A 12 13.48 -11.72 26.16
C GLY A 12 13.45 -13.12 26.78
N LYS A 13 12.40 -13.46 27.55
CA LYS A 13 12.24 -14.81 28.12
C LYS A 13 11.91 -15.86 27.04
N LEU A 14 11.17 -15.47 26.01
CA LEU A 14 10.83 -16.36 24.90
C LEU A 14 12.04 -16.66 24.02
N ILE A 15 12.84 -15.62 23.70
CA ILE A 15 14.11 -15.77 22.96
C ILE A 15 15.09 -16.61 23.74
N LEU A 16 15.18 -16.42 25.07
CA LEU A 16 16.04 -17.24 25.92
C LEU A 16 15.60 -18.70 25.95
N GLY A 17 14.31 -18.98 25.94
CA GLY A 17 13.72 -20.33 25.85
C GLY A 17 14.05 -21.03 24.53
N THR A 18 13.95 -20.32 23.41
CA THR A 18 14.31 -20.86 22.07
C THR A 18 15.82 -21.17 21.97
N ILE A 19 16.65 -20.28 22.47
CA ILE A 19 18.11 -20.51 22.51
C ILE A 19 18.43 -21.72 23.39
N PHE A 20 17.77 -21.86 24.55
CA PHE A 20 17.97 -23.01 25.45
C PHE A 20 17.59 -24.34 24.79
N VAL A 21 16.44 -24.40 24.07
CA VAL A 21 16.02 -25.60 23.31
C VAL A 21 17.02 -25.93 22.20
N LEU A 22 17.51 -24.94 21.45
CA LEU A 22 18.52 -25.14 20.40
C LEU A 22 19.84 -25.67 20.96
N ILE A 23 20.26 -25.20 22.13
CA ILE A 23 21.46 -25.70 22.81
C ILE A 23 21.28 -27.17 23.22
N ILE A 24 20.12 -27.54 23.76
CA ILE A 24 19.83 -28.94 24.14
C ILE A 24 19.85 -29.84 22.90
N VAL A 25 19.24 -29.44 21.79
CA VAL A 25 19.27 -30.17 20.53
C VAL A 25 20.70 -30.35 20.03
N ALA A 26 21.51 -29.29 20.02
CA ALA A 26 22.89 -29.32 19.58
C ALA A 26 23.73 -30.26 20.45
N VAL A 27 23.57 -30.21 21.78
CA VAL A 27 24.27 -31.11 22.73
C VAL A 27 23.84 -32.56 22.52
N THR A 28 22.52 -32.82 22.33
CA THR A 28 22.03 -34.21 22.13
C THR A 28 22.54 -34.78 20.82
N VAL A 29 22.52 -34.02 19.73
CA VAL A 29 23.08 -34.42 18.43
C VAL A 29 24.60 -34.63 18.56
N GLY A 30 25.31 -33.77 19.26
CA GLY A 30 26.75 -33.90 19.52
C GLY A 30 27.08 -35.19 20.28
N ILE A 31 26.28 -35.53 21.30
CA ILE A 31 26.47 -36.81 22.06
C ILE A 31 26.20 -38.02 21.17
N LEU A 32 25.16 -37.97 20.32
CA LEU A 32 24.87 -39.08 19.39
C LEU A 32 25.98 -39.28 18.37
N ILE A 33 26.50 -38.22 17.77
CA ILE A 33 27.65 -38.28 16.83
C ILE A 33 28.92 -38.80 17.54
N TYR A 34 29.16 -38.34 18.78
CA TYR A 34 30.31 -38.80 19.57
C TYR A 34 30.21 -40.32 19.84
N ARG A 35 29.05 -40.82 20.25
CA ARG A 35 28.78 -42.25 20.48
C ARG A 35 28.94 -43.07 19.21
N GLU A 36 28.43 -42.62 18.08
CA GLU A 36 28.57 -43.30 16.79
C GLU A 36 30.03 -43.36 16.34
N ASN A 37 30.78 -42.28 16.47
CA ASN A 37 32.21 -42.27 16.13
C ASN A 37 33.04 -43.18 17.05
N LYS A 38 32.70 -43.24 18.34
CA LYS A 38 33.36 -44.13 19.28
C LYS A 38 33.03 -45.62 19.00
N ALA A 39 31.80 -45.93 18.61
CA ALA A 39 31.40 -47.28 18.19
C ALA A 39 32.16 -47.71 16.95
N LYS A 40 32.26 -46.84 15.92
CA LYS A 40 33.04 -47.12 14.69
C LYS A 40 34.55 -47.32 14.94
N ALA A 41 35.13 -46.63 15.90
CA ALA A 41 36.55 -46.75 16.22
C ALA A 41 36.90 -48.12 16.85
N ASN A 42 35.93 -48.77 17.51
CA ASN A 42 36.11 -50.06 18.18
C ASN A 42 35.54 -51.22 17.37
N GLU A 43 35.10 -51.01 16.13
CA GLU A 43 34.51 -52.02 15.28
C GLU A 43 35.59 -52.80 14.54
N ILE A 44 35.54 -54.13 14.61
CA ILE A 44 36.37 -55.06 13.81
C ILE A 44 35.49 -55.82 12.82
N THR A 45 36.09 -56.23 11.72
CA THR A 45 35.36 -57.05 10.73
C THR A 45 35.09 -58.46 11.26
N TYR A 46 33.97 -59.04 10.81
CA TYR A 46 33.60 -60.40 11.17
C TYR A 46 34.72 -61.42 10.83
N ASP A 47 35.35 -61.31 9.64
CA ASP A 47 36.43 -62.17 9.18
C ASP A 47 37.68 -62.06 10.07
N GLN A 48 37.96 -60.83 10.54
CA GLN A 48 39.07 -60.59 11.45
C GLN A 48 38.82 -61.25 12.82
N LEU A 49 37.62 -61.15 13.36
CA LEU A 49 37.26 -61.86 14.59
C LEU A 49 37.37 -63.34 14.46
N TYR A 50 36.96 -63.93 13.31
CA TYR A 50 37.02 -65.34 13.03
C TYR A 50 38.45 -65.84 13.05
N GLN A 51 39.38 -65.11 12.43
CA GLN A 51 40.82 -65.46 12.42
C GLN A 51 41.46 -65.31 13.81
N ASP A 52 41.12 -64.24 14.56
CA ASP A 52 41.67 -63.99 15.89
C ASP A 52 41.20 -65.02 16.92
N ILE A 53 40.01 -65.62 16.75
CA ILE A 53 39.56 -66.75 17.56
C ILE A 53 40.42 -68.02 17.24
N ILE A 54 40.68 -68.36 15.95
CA ILE A 54 41.51 -69.47 15.51
C ILE A 54 42.96 -69.30 16.00
N ASP A 55 43.47 -68.04 15.92
CA ASP A 55 44.83 -67.69 16.38
C ASP A 55 44.98 -67.67 17.91
N LYS A 56 43.92 -67.98 18.68
CA LYS A 56 43.88 -68.06 20.15
C LYS A 56 44.20 -66.70 20.84
N LYS A 57 43.99 -65.57 20.17
CA LYS A 57 44.23 -64.23 20.68
C LYS A 57 43.10 -63.70 21.57
N VAL A 58 41.93 -64.31 21.50
CA VAL A 58 40.71 -63.87 22.21
C VAL A 58 40.71 -64.45 23.63
N GLU A 59 40.49 -63.58 24.61
CA GLU A 59 40.34 -63.95 26.02
C GLU A 59 38.84 -64.16 26.39
N LYS A 60 37.94 -63.22 25.94
CA LYS A 60 36.54 -63.31 26.31
C LYS A 60 35.65 -62.84 25.16
N ILE A 61 34.57 -63.58 24.95
CA ILE A 61 33.48 -63.20 24.00
C ILE A 61 32.21 -62.98 24.80
N GLU A 62 31.62 -61.82 24.68
CA GLU A 62 30.31 -61.51 25.24
C GLU A 62 29.28 -61.36 24.12
N MET A 63 28.16 -62.03 24.24
CA MET A 63 27.08 -62.03 23.29
C MET A 63 25.76 -61.70 24.00
N THR A 64 24.92 -60.85 23.38
CA THR A 64 23.61 -60.56 23.92
C THR A 64 22.56 -61.41 23.20
N VAL A 65 21.75 -62.12 23.95
CA VAL A 65 20.67 -62.98 23.38
C VAL A 65 19.68 -62.13 22.60
N GLY A 66 19.51 -62.43 21.31
CA GLY A 66 18.66 -61.67 20.39
C GLY A 66 19.28 -60.40 19.80
N GLY A 67 20.54 -60.12 20.09
CA GLY A 67 21.35 -59.06 19.46
C GLY A 67 22.25 -59.62 18.36
N ALA A 68 22.61 -58.81 17.39
CA ALA A 68 23.55 -59.16 16.33
C ALA A 68 25.02 -58.76 16.65
N THR A 69 25.26 -58.10 17.77
CA THR A 69 26.54 -57.52 18.15
C THR A 69 27.26 -58.46 19.15
N VAL A 70 28.51 -58.76 18.86
CA VAL A 70 29.41 -59.51 19.70
C VAL A 70 30.51 -58.58 20.20
N THR A 71 30.77 -58.58 21.50
CA THR A 71 31.85 -57.85 22.13
C THR A 71 32.99 -58.79 22.47
N VAL A 72 34.21 -58.43 22.14
CA VAL A 72 35.39 -59.26 22.23
C VAL A 72 36.47 -58.56 23.05
N LYS A 73 37.09 -59.32 23.97
CA LYS A 73 38.25 -58.86 24.72
C LYS A 73 39.45 -59.73 24.32
N TYR A 74 40.58 -59.09 24.01
CA TYR A 74 41.81 -59.72 23.60
C TYR A 74 42.76 -59.94 24.81
N LYS A 75 43.60 -60.97 24.76
CA LYS A 75 44.56 -61.38 25.84
C LYS A 75 45.61 -60.29 26.11
N ASP A 76 46.05 -59.57 25.08
CA ASP A 76 47.09 -58.53 25.17
C ASP A 76 46.59 -57.12 25.13
N ALA A 77 45.28 -56.87 25.27
CA ALA A 77 44.69 -55.58 25.26
C ALA A 77 44.55 -54.97 26.69
N PRO A 78 44.59 -53.61 26.87
CA PRO A 78 44.32 -52.98 28.12
C PRO A 78 42.96 -53.41 28.68
N GLU A 79 42.81 -53.38 30.01
CA GLU A 79 41.63 -53.87 30.73
C GLU A 79 40.28 -53.27 30.28
N ASP A 80 40.33 -52.06 29.70
CA ASP A 80 39.14 -51.29 29.23
C ASP A 80 38.96 -51.29 27.70
N GLU A 81 39.77 -52.01 26.92
CA GLU A 81 39.67 -52.02 25.45
C GLU A 81 38.84 -53.22 24.96
N GLU A 82 37.56 -53.00 24.72
CA GLU A 82 36.66 -53.96 24.13
C GLU A 82 36.41 -53.61 22.66
N LYS A 83 36.50 -54.63 21.76
CA LYS A 83 36.14 -54.47 20.34
C LYS A 83 34.80 -55.11 20.05
N THR A 84 34.07 -54.53 19.10
CA THR A 84 32.72 -55.00 18.74
C THR A 84 32.67 -55.39 17.27
N THR A 85 31.87 -56.37 16.96
CA THR A 85 31.53 -56.75 15.56
C THR A 85 30.07 -57.20 15.49
N ASN A 86 29.51 -57.06 14.28
CA ASN A 86 28.17 -57.55 14.02
C ASN A 86 28.24 -58.92 13.33
N VAL A 87 27.52 -59.91 13.85
CA VAL A 87 27.39 -61.24 13.27
C VAL A 87 26.05 -61.38 12.56
N ASN A 88 26.06 -61.93 11.35
CA ASN A 88 24.84 -62.07 10.52
C ASN A 88 23.83 -63.05 11.14
N SER A 89 24.30 -64.06 11.91
CA SER A 89 23.47 -64.99 12.67
C SER A 89 24.26 -65.52 13.86
N LEU A 90 23.64 -65.41 15.05
CA LEU A 90 24.26 -65.85 16.30
C LEU A 90 24.44 -67.41 16.37
N GLN A 91 23.54 -68.18 15.77
CA GLN A 91 23.54 -69.64 15.89
C GLN A 91 24.75 -70.30 15.18
N PRO A 92 25.06 -70.01 13.92
CA PRO A 92 26.27 -70.54 13.30
C PRO A 92 27.55 -70.05 13.98
N PHE A 93 27.55 -68.79 14.46
CA PHE A 93 28.69 -68.26 15.18
C PHE A 93 28.92 -68.97 16.52
N MET A 94 27.85 -69.28 17.25
CA MET A 94 27.92 -70.07 18.49
C MET A 94 28.39 -71.47 18.28
N GLU A 95 27.99 -72.13 17.20
CA GLU A 95 28.48 -73.48 16.83
C GLU A 95 29.99 -73.43 16.60
N PHE A 96 30.49 -72.50 15.82
CA PHE A 96 31.92 -72.28 15.59
C PHE A 96 32.67 -71.96 16.88
N VAL A 97 32.19 -71.07 17.72
CA VAL A 97 32.79 -70.70 19.01
C VAL A 97 32.89 -71.95 19.93
N ASN A 98 31.85 -72.79 19.96
CA ASN A 98 31.82 -74.01 20.74
C ASN A 98 32.85 -75.06 20.25
N GLU A 99 33.09 -75.18 18.94
CA GLU A 99 34.14 -75.98 18.40
C GLU A 99 35.52 -75.47 18.86
N GLN A 100 35.74 -74.17 18.76
CA GLN A 100 37.01 -73.56 19.13
C GLN A 100 37.25 -73.55 20.66
N LEU A 101 36.23 -73.63 21.50
CA LEU A 101 36.35 -73.83 22.95
C LEU A 101 36.97 -75.17 23.32
N GLN A 102 36.81 -76.23 22.49
CA GLN A 102 37.47 -77.52 22.72
C GLN A 102 38.99 -77.46 22.47
N GLU A 103 39.42 -76.54 21.58
CA GLU A 103 40.85 -76.38 21.26
C GLU A 103 41.52 -75.26 22.08
N ASN A 104 40.72 -74.32 22.67
CA ASN A 104 41.21 -73.25 23.50
C ASN A 104 40.33 -73.09 24.77
N PRO A 105 40.59 -73.96 25.79
CA PRO A 105 39.76 -73.97 27.02
C PRO A 105 39.90 -72.70 27.91
N ASP A 106 40.89 -71.85 27.64
CA ASP A 106 41.08 -70.58 28.38
C ASP A 106 40.14 -69.42 27.89
N MET A 107 39.49 -69.56 26.75
CA MET A 107 38.58 -68.62 26.20
C MET A 107 37.22 -68.66 26.95
N LYS A 108 36.74 -67.49 27.47
CA LYS A 108 35.49 -67.39 28.18
C LYS A 108 34.38 -66.87 27.25
N VAL A 109 33.21 -67.51 27.33
CA VAL A 109 32.05 -67.05 26.56
C VAL A 109 30.88 -66.72 27.52
N ASP A 110 30.44 -65.49 27.51
CA ASP A 110 29.34 -65.01 28.34
C ASP A 110 28.13 -64.65 27.48
N LEU A 111 26.99 -65.23 27.81
CA LEU A 111 25.68 -64.88 27.22
C LEU A 111 24.94 -63.95 28.16
N LYS A 112 24.83 -62.70 27.75
CA LYS A 112 24.07 -61.69 28.54
C LYS A 112 22.63 -61.62 28.05
N MET A 113 21.68 -61.59 28.99
CA MET A 113 20.29 -61.27 28.68
C MET A 113 20.17 -59.75 28.46
N PRO A 114 19.39 -59.31 27.46
CA PRO A 114 19.18 -57.90 27.25
C PRO A 114 18.48 -57.26 28.44
N ASN A 115 19.11 -56.25 29.03
CA ASN A 115 18.47 -55.51 30.13
C ASN A 115 17.34 -54.66 29.52
N LYS A 116 16.07 -55.08 29.75
CA LYS A 116 14.89 -54.43 29.20
C LYS A 116 14.81 -52.96 29.55
N PHE A 117 15.37 -52.54 30.67
CA PHE A 117 15.38 -51.14 31.10
C PHE A 117 16.40 -50.31 30.27
N VAL A 118 17.56 -50.86 29.97
CA VAL A 118 18.59 -50.19 29.14
C VAL A 118 18.12 -50.05 27.70
N SER A 119 17.55 -51.11 27.11
CA SER A 119 17.03 -51.07 25.75
C SER A 119 15.81 -50.14 25.61
N PHE A 120 14.94 -50.04 26.63
CA PHE A 120 13.85 -49.05 26.66
C PHE A 120 14.41 -47.64 26.71
N PHE A 121 15.43 -47.39 27.52
CA PHE A 121 16.04 -46.08 27.68
C PHE A 121 16.79 -45.64 26.41
N GLU A 122 17.49 -46.53 25.76
CA GLU A 122 18.18 -46.29 24.48
C GLU A 122 17.18 -45.93 23.35
N ASN A 123 16.07 -46.67 23.25
CA ASN A 123 15.01 -46.36 22.32
C ASN A 123 14.33 -45.01 22.66
N PHE A 124 14.11 -44.72 23.95
CA PHE A 124 13.52 -43.45 24.39
C PHE A 124 14.43 -42.27 24.04
N VAL A 125 15.73 -42.37 24.25
CA VAL A 125 16.71 -41.35 23.90
C VAL A 125 16.69 -41.04 22.39
N SER A 126 16.49 -42.06 21.56
CA SER A 126 16.39 -41.88 20.10
C SER A 126 15.16 -41.09 19.66
N PHE A 127 14.09 -41.04 20.46
CA PHE A 127 12.89 -40.22 20.20
C PHE A 127 13.00 -38.77 20.70
N ILE A 128 13.96 -38.46 21.57
CA ILE A 128 14.13 -37.10 22.14
C ILE A 128 14.28 -36.03 21.04
N PRO A 129 15.10 -36.20 20.00
CA PRO A 129 15.21 -35.20 18.93
C PRO A 129 13.89 -34.95 18.22
N THR A 130 13.12 -36.01 17.98
CA THR A 130 11.80 -35.91 17.31
C THR A 130 10.79 -35.18 18.18
N ILE A 131 10.74 -35.47 19.48
CA ILE A 131 9.86 -34.82 20.45
C ILE A 131 10.23 -33.33 20.57
N LEU A 132 11.52 -33.00 20.62
CA LEU A 132 12.01 -31.63 20.64
C LEU A 132 11.67 -30.86 19.35
N LEU A 133 11.75 -31.52 18.21
CA LEU A 133 11.39 -30.91 16.91
C LEU A 133 9.88 -30.64 16.83
N ILE A 134 9.06 -31.54 17.32
CA ILE A 134 7.60 -31.34 17.43
C ILE A 134 7.29 -30.20 18.42
N ALA A 135 7.96 -30.15 19.57
CA ALA A 135 7.80 -29.09 20.55
C ALA A 135 8.24 -27.71 19.98
N LEU A 136 9.33 -27.68 19.20
CA LEU A 136 9.79 -26.48 18.50
C LEU A 136 8.75 -26.05 17.46
N MET A 137 8.20 -26.98 16.69
CA MET A 137 7.18 -26.72 15.69
C MET A 137 5.88 -26.17 16.32
N ILE A 138 5.45 -26.76 17.45
CA ILE A 138 4.30 -26.26 18.23
C ILE A 138 4.61 -24.85 18.77
N MET A 139 5.83 -24.61 19.25
CA MET A 139 6.26 -23.31 19.76
C MET A 139 6.30 -22.25 18.65
N ILE A 140 6.79 -22.60 17.44
CA ILE A 140 6.77 -21.73 16.26
C ILE A 140 5.30 -21.45 15.84
N PHE A 141 4.44 -22.47 15.85
CA PHE A 141 3.01 -22.32 15.54
C PHE A 141 2.28 -21.44 16.56
N GLN A 142 2.63 -21.59 17.84
CA GLN A 142 2.13 -20.69 18.89
C GLN A 142 2.70 -19.28 18.78
N MET A 143 3.95 -19.11 18.31
CA MET A 143 4.52 -17.79 18.01
C MET A 143 3.83 -17.15 16.80
N GLN A 144 3.50 -17.90 15.77
CA GLN A 144 2.73 -17.42 14.62
C GLN A 144 1.27 -17.13 14.98
N GLY A 145 0.66 -17.96 15.84
CA GLY A 145 -0.70 -17.73 16.34
C GLY A 145 -0.83 -16.71 17.48
N LEU A 146 0.24 -16.41 18.22
CA LEU A 146 0.27 -15.37 19.26
C LEU A 146 0.72 -13.99 18.71
N GLY A 147 1.26 -13.96 17.48
CA GLY A 147 1.52 -12.73 16.75
C GLY A 147 0.23 -12.05 16.29
N ASP A 148 -0.84 -12.81 16.13
CA ASP A 148 -2.11 -12.31 15.67
C ASP A 148 -3.25 -12.49 16.69
N LYS A 149 -3.05 -12.07 17.90
CA LYS A 149 -4.07 -11.23 18.51
C LYS A 149 -4.03 -9.97 17.71
N GLY A 150 -4.82 -9.95 16.62
CA GLY A 150 -4.96 -8.79 15.80
C GLY A 150 -4.98 -7.59 16.71
N LYS A 151 -3.91 -6.82 16.69
CA LYS A 151 -4.03 -5.44 17.09
C LYS A 151 -5.09 -4.94 16.14
N VAL A 152 -6.32 -4.88 16.64
CA VAL A 152 -7.28 -3.93 16.12
C VAL A 152 -6.50 -2.62 16.23
N TYR A 153 -5.90 -2.19 15.13
CA TYR A 153 -5.39 -0.86 14.95
C TYR A 153 -6.62 0.05 14.79
N GLY A 154 -7.33 0.17 15.81
CA GLY A 154 -8.08 1.28 16.31
C GLY A 154 -7.54 1.39 17.70
N GLY A 155 -6.75 2.42 17.96
CA GLY A 155 -6.06 2.58 19.23
C GLY A 155 -6.97 2.27 20.39
N ASP A 156 -6.36 1.82 21.51
CA ASP A 156 -6.99 1.72 22.83
C ASP A 156 -7.38 3.13 23.34
N GLU A 157 -8.03 3.91 22.51
CA GLU A 157 -8.63 5.17 22.83
C GLU A 157 -10.06 5.14 22.31
N GLU A 158 -10.99 4.98 23.24
CA GLU A 158 -12.38 5.42 23.15
C GLU A 158 -12.38 6.95 22.94
N ASN A 159 -11.85 7.45 21.83
CA ASN A 159 -11.71 8.86 21.62
C ASN A 159 -12.86 9.35 20.75
N SER A 160 -13.77 10.09 21.40
CA SER A 160 -14.47 11.19 20.73
C SER A 160 -13.39 12.05 20.07
N THR A 161 -13.48 12.31 18.77
CA THR A 161 -12.50 13.16 18.10
C THR A 161 -12.78 14.60 18.55
N ASP A 162 -11.73 15.39 18.83
CA ASP A 162 -11.85 16.81 19.16
C ASP A 162 -12.19 17.66 17.92
N VAL A 163 -12.09 17.08 16.71
CA VAL A 163 -12.37 17.75 15.44
C VAL A 163 -13.86 17.97 15.27
N LYS A 164 -14.26 19.20 14.99
CA LYS A 164 -15.66 19.63 14.79
C LYS A 164 -15.84 20.28 13.42
N PHE A 165 -17.08 20.55 13.03
CA PHE A 165 -17.39 21.24 11.77
C PHE A 165 -16.73 22.63 11.64
N LYS A 166 -16.44 23.32 12.74
CA LYS A 166 -15.67 24.56 12.75
C LYS A 166 -14.21 24.41 12.29
N ASP A 167 -13.67 23.18 12.37
CA ASP A 167 -12.30 22.85 11.99
C ASP A 167 -12.22 22.34 10.53
N VAL A 168 -13.38 22.29 9.85
CA VAL A 168 -13.51 22.00 8.42
C VAL A 168 -13.92 23.31 7.74
N ALA A 169 -13.05 23.86 6.92
CA ALA A 169 -13.35 25.09 6.16
C ALA A 169 -13.97 24.73 4.80
N GLY A 170 -14.92 25.54 4.33
CA GLY A 170 -15.73 25.27 3.15
C GLY A 170 -16.69 24.10 3.35
N LEU A 171 -17.26 23.57 2.26
CA LEU A 171 -18.19 22.42 2.24
C LEU A 171 -19.48 22.70 3.03
N ASP A 172 -20.03 23.89 2.92
CA ASP A 172 -21.18 24.31 3.75
C ASP A 172 -22.46 23.56 3.38
N GLU A 173 -22.65 23.25 2.09
CA GLU A 173 -23.76 22.45 1.59
C GLU A 173 -23.65 21.01 2.10
N GLU A 174 -22.47 20.38 1.98
CA GLU A 174 -22.21 19.02 2.45
C GLU A 174 -22.34 18.93 3.98
N LYS A 175 -21.85 19.93 4.71
CA LYS A 175 -22.08 20.02 6.17
C LYS A 175 -23.56 20.11 6.51
N GLY A 176 -24.34 20.89 5.73
CA GLY A 176 -25.79 21.01 5.90
C GLY A 176 -26.48 19.64 5.81
N GLU A 177 -26.12 18.82 4.84
CA GLU A 177 -26.64 17.47 4.68
C GLU A 177 -26.18 16.53 5.82
N LEU A 178 -24.94 16.69 6.27
CA LEU A 178 -24.37 15.88 7.34
C LEU A 178 -24.85 16.24 8.75
N ILE A 179 -25.39 17.45 8.96
CA ILE A 179 -26.00 17.88 10.23
C ILE A 179 -27.19 16.97 10.60
N GLU A 180 -27.96 16.49 9.63
CA GLU A 180 -29.04 15.53 9.89
C GLU A 180 -28.54 14.26 10.54
N ILE A 181 -27.36 13.79 10.13
CA ILE A 181 -26.71 12.59 10.68
C ILE A 181 -26.25 12.84 12.12
N VAL A 182 -25.70 14.02 12.38
CA VAL A 182 -25.29 14.44 13.74
C VAL A 182 -26.51 14.51 14.66
N ASP A 183 -27.62 15.12 14.20
CA ASP A 183 -28.86 15.20 14.97
C ASP A 183 -29.44 13.82 15.27
N PHE A 184 -29.35 12.89 14.32
CA PHE A 184 -29.77 11.53 14.55
C PHE A 184 -28.91 10.83 15.61
N LEU A 185 -27.57 10.90 15.50
CA LEU A 185 -26.68 10.30 16.50
C LEU A 185 -26.91 10.86 17.90
N LYS A 186 -27.24 12.15 18.00
CA LYS A 186 -27.58 12.81 19.28
C LYS A 186 -28.97 12.39 19.82
N ASN A 187 -29.96 12.25 18.94
CA ASN A 187 -31.36 12.09 19.32
C ASN A 187 -32.07 10.97 18.52
N PRO A 188 -31.62 9.71 18.56
CA PRO A 188 -32.14 8.63 17.71
C PRO A 188 -33.64 8.36 17.94
N LYS A 189 -34.11 8.49 19.19
CA LYS A 189 -35.51 8.25 19.55
C LYS A 189 -36.49 9.21 18.85
N LYS A 190 -36.09 10.45 18.58
CA LYS A 190 -36.91 11.46 17.89
C LYS A 190 -37.25 11.01 16.47
N PHE A 191 -36.28 10.48 15.75
CA PHE A 191 -36.45 10.01 14.38
C PHE A 191 -37.22 8.68 14.34
N GLN A 192 -36.91 7.76 15.25
CA GLN A 192 -37.63 6.47 15.36
C GLN A 192 -39.12 6.67 15.67
N SER A 193 -39.48 7.62 16.53
CA SER A 193 -40.90 7.90 16.86
C SER A 193 -41.73 8.40 15.67
N MET A 194 -41.09 9.00 14.68
CA MET A 194 -41.72 9.45 13.42
C MET A 194 -41.68 8.39 12.32
N GLY A 195 -41.13 7.19 12.61
CA GLY A 195 -40.99 6.12 11.61
C GLY A 195 -39.92 6.37 10.55
N ALA A 196 -39.04 7.34 10.76
CA ALA A 196 -37.98 7.67 9.82
C ALA A 196 -36.92 6.54 9.83
N LYS A 197 -36.59 6.06 8.63
CA LYS A 197 -35.46 5.13 8.43
C LYS A 197 -34.21 5.95 8.16
N ILE A 198 -33.19 5.73 8.97
CA ILE A 198 -31.94 6.46 8.87
C ILE A 198 -30.98 5.71 7.98
N PRO A 199 -30.17 6.41 7.16
CA PRO A 199 -29.15 5.76 6.36
C PRO A 199 -28.14 5.06 7.26
N ARG A 200 -27.92 3.77 7.01
CA ARG A 200 -26.94 2.96 7.74
C ARG A 200 -25.52 3.20 7.26
N GLY A 201 -25.39 3.57 5.99
CA GLY A 201 -24.10 3.81 5.36
C GLY A 201 -24.11 5.06 4.50
N ILE A 202 -23.04 5.82 4.58
CA ILE A 202 -22.79 7.01 3.79
C ILE A 202 -21.45 6.85 3.08
N LEU A 203 -21.46 7.03 1.77
CA LEU A 203 -20.26 7.03 0.96
C LEU A 203 -19.81 8.47 0.69
N LEU A 204 -18.60 8.81 1.16
CA LEU A 204 -17.92 10.06 0.84
C LEU A 204 -16.97 9.83 -0.33
N TYR A 205 -17.14 10.54 -1.42
CA TYR A 205 -16.26 10.36 -2.57
C TYR A 205 -15.82 11.70 -3.16
N GLY A 206 -14.67 11.71 -3.84
CA GLY A 206 -14.08 12.89 -4.43
C GLY A 206 -12.55 12.74 -4.58
N LYS A 207 -11.91 13.78 -5.14
CA LYS A 207 -10.47 13.76 -5.38
C LYS A 207 -9.68 13.52 -4.07
N PRO A 208 -8.46 12.96 -4.14
CA PRO A 208 -7.62 12.83 -2.95
C PRO A 208 -7.30 14.21 -2.37
N GLY A 209 -7.22 14.28 -1.04
CA GLY A 209 -6.88 15.53 -0.33
C GLY A 209 -8.01 16.54 -0.16
N THR A 210 -9.27 16.23 -0.55
CA THR A 210 -10.43 17.12 -0.39
C THR A 210 -11.02 17.16 1.02
N GLY A 211 -10.56 16.30 1.95
CA GLY A 211 -10.97 16.34 3.36
C GLY A 211 -12.00 15.29 3.76
N LYS A 212 -12.20 14.22 2.99
CA LYS A 212 -13.14 13.12 3.30
C LYS A 212 -12.96 12.53 4.70
N THR A 213 -11.75 12.20 5.08
CA THR A 213 -11.42 11.68 6.43
C THR A 213 -11.61 12.74 7.51
N LEU A 214 -11.33 14.02 7.19
CA LEU A 214 -11.50 15.13 8.13
C LEU A 214 -12.97 15.38 8.45
N ILE A 215 -13.85 15.41 7.44
CA ILE A 215 -15.28 15.61 7.64
C ILE A 215 -15.91 14.43 8.36
N ALA A 216 -15.46 13.19 8.11
CA ALA A 216 -15.91 12.01 8.85
C ALA A 216 -15.58 12.10 10.34
N LYS A 217 -14.37 12.56 10.69
CA LYS A 217 -13.99 12.87 12.08
C LYS A 217 -14.83 14.00 12.67
N ALA A 218 -15.10 15.04 11.89
CA ALA A 218 -15.88 16.18 12.35
C ALA A 218 -17.33 15.78 12.68
N ILE A 219 -17.95 14.89 11.91
CA ILE A 219 -19.28 14.34 12.22
C ILE A 219 -19.29 13.65 13.59
N ALA A 220 -18.29 12.81 13.86
CA ALA A 220 -18.18 12.09 15.13
C ALA A 220 -17.95 13.06 16.31
N GLY A 221 -17.04 14.03 16.14
CA GLY A 221 -16.76 15.05 17.16
C GLY A 221 -17.92 16.00 17.41
N GLU A 222 -18.69 16.34 16.36
CA GLU A 222 -19.89 17.17 16.50
C GLU A 222 -21.03 16.39 17.18
N ALA A 223 -21.17 15.09 16.87
CA ALA A 223 -22.13 14.21 17.51
C ALA A 223 -21.69 13.77 18.92
N ASN A 224 -20.42 13.94 19.27
CA ASN A 224 -19.78 13.46 20.51
C ASN A 224 -19.96 11.94 20.71
N VAL A 225 -19.69 11.17 19.64
CA VAL A 225 -19.76 9.71 19.64
C VAL A 225 -18.39 9.10 19.33
N PRO A 226 -18.12 7.87 19.76
CA PRO A 226 -16.90 7.14 19.41
C PRO A 226 -16.70 7.01 17.90
N PHE A 227 -15.44 7.15 17.47
CA PHE A 227 -15.02 7.04 16.07
C PHE A 227 -14.04 5.88 15.90
N ILE A 228 -14.44 4.86 15.15
CA ILE A 228 -13.58 3.71 14.82
C ILE A 228 -13.17 3.87 13.37
N SER A 229 -11.88 4.04 13.10
CA SER A 229 -11.34 4.20 11.75
C SER A 229 -10.51 2.99 11.36
N MET A 230 -10.69 2.53 10.12
CA MET A 230 -9.90 1.46 9.50
C MET A 230 -9.73 1.75 8.00
N SER A 231 -8.57 1.41 7.43
CA SER A 231 -8.37 1.46 5.98
C SER A 231 -8.91 0.19 5.32
N GLY A 232 -9.51 0.32 4.14
CA GLY A 232 -9.92 -0.83 3.32
C GLY A 232 -8.77 -1.79 3.03
N SER A 233 -7.57 -1.29 2.88
CA SER A 233 -6.36 -2.09 2.69
C SER A 233 -6.00 -2.98 3.90
N GLU A 234 -6.42 -2.63 5.12
CA GLU A 234 -6.21 -3.45 6.31
C GLU A 234 -7.04 -4.75 6.33
N PHE A 235 -8.05 -4.84 5.48
CA PHE A 235 -8.84 -6.07 5.33
C PHE A 235 -8.24 -7.05 4.32
N ILE A 236 -7.26 -6.61 3.53
CA ILE A 236 -6.58 -7.47 2.54
C ILE A 236 -5.52 -8.29 3.26
N GLU A 237 -5.63 -9.60 3.16
CA GLU A 237 -4.72 -10.55 3.81
C GLU A 237 -4.30 -11.66 2.84
N MET A 238 -3.15 -12.27 3.10
CA MET A 238 -2.66 -13.40 2.30
C MET A 238 -3.38 -14.73 2.59
N PHE A 239 -4.04 -14.84 3.77
CA PHE A 239 -4.70 -16.07 4.20
C PHE A 239 -6.21 -15.94 4.13
N ALA A 240 -6.85 -16.87 3.44
CA ALA A 240 -8.29 -16.88 3.22
C ALA A 240 -9.11 -16.79 4.52
N GLY A 241 -10.09 -15.90 4.52
CA GLY A 241 -11.03 -15.70 5.63
C GLY A 241 -10.56 -14.78 6.76
N LEU A 242 -9.31 -14.32 6.78
CA LEU A 242 -8.84 -13.37 7.80
C LEU A 242 -9.46 -11.99 7.62
N GLY A 243 -9.58 -11.49 6.39
CA GLY A 243 -10.25 -10.24 6.08
C GLY A 243 -11.70 -10.23 6.57
N ALA A 244 -12.46 -11.26 6.26
CA ALA A 244 -13.83 -11.44 6.75
C ALA A 244 -13.92 -11.51 8.28
N SER A 245 -12.94 -12.14 8.94
CA SER A 245 -12.86 -12.17 10.40
C SER A 245 -12.61 -10.79 11.01
N ARG A 246 -11.78 -9.95 10.36
CA ARG A 246 -11.55 -8.56 10.79
C ARG A 246 -12.80 -7.71 10.67
N VAL A 247 -13.54 -7.84 9.55
CA VAL A 247 -14.82 -7.17 9.37
C VAL A 247 -15.77 -7.52 10.53
N ARG A 248 -15.96 -8.80 10.83
CA ARG A 248 -16.81 -9.22 11.96
C ARG A 248 -16.38 -8.59 13.29
N LYS A 249 -15.10 -8.65 13.63
CA LYS A 249 -14.58 -8.07 14.88
C LYS A 249 -14.79 -6.55 14.95
N LEU A 250 -14.63 -5.84 13.82
CA LEU A 250 -14.89 -4.40 13.75
C LEU A 250 -16.35 -4.10 14.09
N PHE A 251 -17.29 -4.79 13.45
CA PHE A 251 -18.72 -4.59 13.67
C PHE A 251 -19.18 -5.06 15.04
N GLU A 252 -18.64 -6.15 15.59
CA GLU A 252 -18.88 -6.58 16.97
C GLU A 252 -18.41 -5.51 17.99
N LYS A 253 -17.26 -4.87 17.74
CA LYS A 253 -16.78 -3.76 18.56
C LYS A 253 -17.72 -2.56 18.46
N ALA A 254 -18.12 -2.19 17.24
CA ALA A 254 -19.04 -1.07 17.01
C ALA A 254 -20.38 -1.25 17.71
N LYS A 255 -20.99 -2.45 17.63
CA LYS A 255 -22.23 -2.79 18.30
C LYS A 255 -22.15 -2.64 19.83
N LYS A 256 -21.01 -3.01 20.43
CA LYS A 256 -20.78 -2.90 21.89
C LYS A 256 -20.68 -1.46 22.40
N ILE A 257 -20.21 -0.53 21.56
CA ILE A 257 -20.00 0.89 21.94
C ILE A 257 -21.03 1.83 21.31
N SER A 258 -22.11 1.29 20.74
CA SER A 258 -23.20 2.09 20.14
C SER A 258 -23.77 3.10 21.16
N PRO A 259 -24.04 4.38 20.75
CA PRO A 259 -23.92 4.93 19.40
C PRO A 259 -22.48 5.24 18.99
N CYS A 260 -22.12 4.92 17.75
CA CYS A 260 -20.77 5.18 17.24
C CYS A 260 -20.75 5.33 15.72
N ILE A 261 -19.63 5.83 15.21
CA ILE A 261 -19.32 5.87 13.77
C ILE A 261 -18.19 4.89 13.47
N VAL A 262 -18.41 4.05 12.46
CA VAL A 262 -17.38 3.23 11.81
C VAL A 262 -16.97 3.91 10.52
N PHE A 263 -15.70 4.24 10.37
CA PHE A 263 -15.17 4.86 9.16
C PHE A 263 -14.21 3.90 8.44
N ILE A 264 -14.50 3.64 7.16
CA ILE A 264 -13.67 2.80 6.30
C ILE A 264 -13.09 3.69 5.20
N ASP A 265 -11.80 4.00 5.31
CA ASP A 265 -11.11 4.76 4.26
C ASP A 265 -10.67 3.82 3.13
N GLU A 266 -10.54 4.34 1.92
CA GLU A 266 -10.12 3.57 0.74
C GLU A 266 -10.95 2.28 0.54
N ILE A 267 -12.28 2.38 0.63
CA ILE A 267 -13.19 1.24 0.53
C ILE A 267 -13.06 0.48 -0.81
N ASP A 268 -12.59 1.15 -1.86
CA ASP A 268 -12.31 0.57 -3.17
C ASP A 268 -11.25 -0.53 -3.13
N ALA A 269 -10.38 -0.58 -2.11
CA ALA A 269 -9.44 -1.67 -1.91
C ALA A 269 -10.11 -3.04 -1.77
N ILE A 270 -11.30 -3.11 -1.14
CA ILE A 270 -12.08 -4.34 -0.95
C ILE A 270 -13.38 -4.36 -1.75
N GLY A 271 -13.86 -3.19 -2.16
CA GLY A 271 -15.16 -2.98 -2.80
C GLY A 271 -15.13 -2.95 -4.31
N SER A 272 -14.01 -3.28 -4.97
CA SER A 272 -13.87 -3.20 -6.42
C SER A 272 -14.72 -4.21 -7.17
N ARG A 273 -15.11 -3.83 -8.42
CA ARG A 273 -15.87 -4.70 -9.34
C ARG A 273 -15.10 -5.99 -9.65
N ARG A 274 -15.84 -7.06 -9.87
CA ARG A 274 -15.32 -8.40 -10.21
C ARG A 274 -14.84 -8.42 -11.65
N THR A 275 -13.54 -8.54 -11.90
CA THR A 275 -12.97 -8.46 -13.26
C THR A 275 -12.28 -9.73 -13.75
N SER A 276 -11.82 -10.65 -12.90
CA SER A 276 -11.13 -11.88 -13.31
C SER A 276 -11.05 -12.98 -12.23
N ASN A 277 -10.53 -14.16 -12.61
CA ASN A 277 -10.50 -15.40 -11.81
C ASN A 277 -9.17 -15.60 -11.07
N SER A 278 -8.62 -14.61 -10.38
CA SER A 278 -7.40 -14.80 -9.56
C SER A 278 -7.73 -15.19 -8.11
N GLY A 279 -6.87 -15.97 -7.46
CA GLY A 279 -7.09 -16.43 -6.08
C GLY A 279 -7.19 -15.28 -5.05
N ALA A 280 -6.50 -14.17 -5.28
CA ALA A 280 -6.58 -12.96 -4.44
C ALA A 280 -7.96 -12.29 -4.52
N GLU A 281 -8.64 -12.34 -5.68
CA GLU A 281 -9.99 -11.81 -5.84
C GLU A 281 -11.05 -12.61 -5.10
N SER A 282 -10.85 -13.92 -4.93
CA SER A 282 -11.74 -14.77 -4.12
C SER A 282 -11.79 -14.30 -2.66
N GLU A 283 -10.66 -13.86 -2.10
CA GLU A 283 -10.58 -13.37 -0.72
C GLU A 283 -11.21 -11.98 -0.56
N ASN A 284 -10.93 -11.07 -1.49
CA ASN A 284 -11.56 -9.75 -1.51
C ASN A 284 -13.09 -9.88 -1.60
N ASN A 285 -13.58 -10.78 -2.46
CA ASN A 285 -15.01 -11.09 -2.56
C ASN A 285 -15.61 -11.65 -1.27
N GLN A 286 -14.87 -12.51 -0.55
CA GLN A 286 -15.32 -13.03 0.75
C GLN A 286 -15.39 -11.92 1.80
N THR A 287 -14.41 -11.05 1.84
CA THR A 287 -14.36 -9.89 2.74
C THR A 287 -15.47 -8.89 2.45
N LEU A 288 -15.68 -8.57 1.15
CA LEU A 288 -16.78 -7.72 0.70
C LEU A 288 -18.14 -8.32 1.10
N ASN A 289 -18.36 -9.60 0.82
CA ASN A 289 -19.62 -10.26 1.19
C ASN A 289 -19.85 -10.22 2.71
N GLN A 290 -18.81 -10.40 3.52
CA GLN A 290 -18.94 -10.27 4.97
C GLN A 290 -19.31 -8.83 5.38
N LEU A 291 -18.71 -7.80 4.75
CA LEU A 291 -19.08 -6.41 5.01
C LEU A 291 -20.55 -6.16 4.70
N LEU A 292 -21.04 -6.67 3.56
CA LEU A 292 -22.45 -6.56 3.17
C LEU A 292 -23.37 -7.25 4.20
N VAL A 293 -22.99 -8.43 4.68
CA VAL A 293 -23.75 -9.18 5.70
C VAL A 293 -23.81 -8.40 7.03
N GLU A 294 -22.69 -7.82 7.47
CA GLU A 294 -22.68 -7.05 8.71
C GLU A 294 -23.50 -5.76 8.61
N MET A 295 -23.47 -5.08 7.43
CA MET A 295 -24.31 -3.90 7.20
C MET A 295 -25.79 -4.23 7.13
N ASP A 296 -26.16 -5.35 6.51
CA ASP A 296 -27.55 -5.81 6.45
C ASP A 296 -28.03 -6.32 7.83
N GLY A 297 -27.12 -6.81 8.69
CA GLY A 297 -27.38 -7.43 9.99
C GLY A 297 -27.54 -6.47 11.17
N PHE A 298 -27.62 -5.15 10.96
CA PHE A 298 -27.92 -4.23 12.05
C PHE A 298 -29.37 -4.35 12.51
N GLU A 299 -29.56 -4.45 13.83
CA GLU A 299 -30.89 -4.39 14.44
C GLU A 299 -31.42 -2.96 14.50
N SER A 300 -32.74 -2.78 14.64
CA SER A 300 -33.38 -1.47 14.65
C SER A 300 -33.03 -0.58 15.87
N ASN A 301 -32.48 -1.19 16.91
CA ASN A 301 -32.04 -0.53 18.15
C ASN A 301 -30.53 -0.21 18.17
N GLU A 302 -29.76 -0.69 17.21
CA GLU A 302 -28.33 -0.39 17.08
C GLU A 302 -28.12 0.93 16.33
N THR A 303 -27.53 1.92 17.00
CA THR A 303 -27.23 3.24 16.42
C THR A 303 -25.77 3.25 15.97
N VAL A 304 -25.46 2.49 14.93
CA VAL A 304 -24.13 2.48 14.28
C VAL A 304 -24.28 3.03 12.88
N ILE A 305 -23.47 4.04 12.54
CA ILE A 305 -23.40 4.60 11.18
C ILE A 305 -22.05 4.22 10.58
N VAL A 306 -22.08 3.66 9.38
CA VAL A 306 -20.88 3.32 8.61
C VAL A 306 -20.62 4.42 7.60
N LEU A 307 -19.51 5.12 7.75
CA LEU A 307 -19.00 6.05 6.75
C LEU A 307 -17.92 5.35 5.94
N ALA A 308 -17.97 5.43 4.63
CA ALA A 308 -16.87 4.97 3.77
C ALA A 308 -16.34 6.11 2.93
N ALA A 309 -15.06 6.09 2.61
CA ALA A 309 -14.44 7.04 1.70
C ALA A 309 -13.76 6.34 0.54
N THR A 310 -13.86 6.94 -0.66
CA THR A 310 -13.14 6.49 -1.86
C THR A 310 -12.77 7.67 -2.76
N ASN A 311 -11.69 7.51 -3.50
CA ASN A 311 -11.32 8.42 -4.58
C ASN A 311 -11.84 7.93 -5.95
N ARG A 312 -12.37 6.69 -6.02
CA ARG A 312 -12.73 6.01 -7.27
C ARG A 312 -14.11 5.34 -7.17
N PRO A 313 -15.19 6.12 -7.07
CA PRO A 313 -16.54 5.57 -6.88
C PRO A 313 -16.98 4.64 -8.02
N GLU A 314 -16.46 4.88 -9.24
CA GLU A 314 -16.73 4.06 -10.43
C GLU A 314 -16.21 2.63 -10.33
N MET A 315 -15.22 2.37 -9.46
CA MET A 315 -14.65 1.04 -9.25
C MET A 315 -15.47 0.18 -8.28
N LEU A 316 -16.40 0.80 -7.52
CA LEU A 316 -17.15 0.08 -6.49
C LEU A 316 -18.17 -0.91 -7.06
N ASP A 317 -18.32 -2.06 -6.40
CA ASP A 317 -19.39 -3.01 -6.69
C ASP A 317 -20.74 -2.37 -6.39
N LYS A 318 -21.67 -2.47 -7.36
CA LYS A 318 -23.04 -1.94 -7.24
C LYS A 318 -23.80 -2.50 -6.05
N ALA A 319 -23.41 -3.65 -5.51
CA ALA A 319 -24.01 -4.24 -4.33
C ALA A 319 -23.79 -3.39 -3.06
N LEU A 320 -22.69 -2.64 -2.98
CA LEU A 320 -22.45 -1.70 -1.88
C LEU A 320 -23.39 -0.50 -1.88
N LEU A 321 -23.85 -0.09 -3.06
CA LEU A 321 -24.68 1.12 -3.28
C LEU A 321 -26.19 0.85 -3.20
N ARG A 322 -26.58 -0.39 -2.79
CA ARG A 322 -28.00 -0.74 -2.65
C ARG A 322 -28.60 -0.13 -1.37
N PRO A 323 -29.92 0.18 -1.36
CA PRO A 323 -30.62 0.64 -0.17
C PRO A 323 -30.38 -0.28 1.05
N GLY A 324 -30.13 0.36 2.20
CA GLY A 324 -29.78 -0.33 3.44
C GLY A 324 -28.27 -0.54 3.67
N ARG A 325 -27.43 -0.16 2.71
CA ARG A 325 -25.97 -0.19 2.75
C ARG A 325 -25.42 1.23 2.61
N PHE A 326 -24.62 1.54 1.59
CA PHE A 326 -24.21 2.93 1.31
C PHE A 326 -25.27 3.61 0.43
N ASP A 327 -26.39 3.89 1.02
CA ASP A 327 -27.57 4.45 0.34
C ASP A 327 -27.53 5.97 0.21
N ARG A 328 -26.72 6.67 1.00
CA ARG A 328 -26.36 8.06 0.78
C ARG A 328 -24.95 8.19 0.19
N GLN A 329 -24.83 8.99 -0.85
CA GLN A 329 -23.57 9.26 -1.54
C GLN A 329 -23.35 10.77 -1.54
N ILE A 330 -22.28 11.22 -0.89
CA ILE A 330 -21.95 12.64 -0.75
C ILE A 330 -20.63 12.91 -1.46
N THR A 331 -20.68 13.77 -2.46
CA THR A 331 -19.47 14.22 -3.17
C THR A 331 -18.75 15.24 -2.29
N ILE A 332 -17.45 15.05 -2.12
CA ILE A 332 -16.57 16.06 -1.50
C ILE A 332 -15.72 16.67 -2.61
N PRO A 333 -16.15 17.81 -3.19
CA PRO A 333 -15.47 18.41 -4.33
C PRO A 333 -14.14 19.07 -3.91
N ALA A 334 -13.33 19.43 -4.91
CA ALA A 334 -12.25 20.39 -4.66
C ALA A 334 -12.87 21.74 -4.26
N PRO A 335 -12.22 22.47 -3.34
CA PRO A 335 -12.79 23.74 -2.86
C PRO A 335 -12.81 24.79 -3.97
N ASP A 336 -13.89 25.55 -4.03
CA ASP A 336 -14.02 26.76 -4.86
C ASP A 336 -13.15 27.90 -4.32
N LEU A 337 -13.19 29.06 -4.95
CA LEU A 337 -12.41 30.23 -4.54
C LEU A 337 -12.65 30.62 -3.07
N LEU A 338 -13.90 30.62 -2.63
CA LEU A 338 -14.26 30.99 -1.24
C LEU A 338 -13.80 29.89 -0.27
N GLY A 339 -14.02 28.63 -0.59
CA GLY A 339 -13.56 27.50 0.20
C GLY A 339 -12.03 27.47 0.33
N ARG A 340 -11.28 27.79 -0.75
CA ARG A 340 -9.82 27.90 -0.68
C ARG A 340 -9.38 29.05 0.24
N GLU A 341 -10.03 30.19 0.15
CA GLU A 341 -9.76 31.34 1.04
C GLU A 341 -9.99 30.97 2.51
N GLU A 342 -11.10 30.28 2.82
CA GLU A 342 -11.40 29.82 4.17
C GLU A 342 -10.42 28.78 4.69
N ILE A 343 -10.03 27.82 3.84
CA ILE A 343 -9.01 26.82 4.15
C ILE A 343 -7.67 27.50 4.45
N LEU A 344 -7.26 28.46 3.64
CA LEU A 344 -6.04 29.23 3.86
C LEU A 344 -6.11 30.01 5.19
N LYS A 345 -7.25 30.66 5.49
CA LYS A 345 -7.46 31.33 6.78
C LYS A 345 -7.36 30.35 7.96
N LEU A 346 -7.88 29.14 7.80
CA LEU A 346 -7.79 28.12 8.86
C LEU A 346 -6.35 27.72 9.13
N TYR A 347 -5.58 27.42 8.09
CA TYR A 347 -4.18 26.97 8.22
C TYR A 347 -3.19 28.09 8.54
N THR A 348 -3.57 29.36 8.42
CA THR A 348 -2.73 30.51 8.84
C THR A 348 -2.87 30.85 10.31
N LYS A 349 -3.89 30.36 11.04
CA LYS A 349 -4.12 30.68 12.46
C LYS A 349 -2.90 30.40 13.35
N ASP A 350 -2.18 29.31 13.08
CA ASP A 350 -1.02 28.88 13.86
C ASP A 350 0.32 29.31 13.23
N LYS A 351 0.29 30.13 12.18
CA LYS A 351 1.47 30.60 11.45
C LYS A 351 1.61 32.10 11.53
N LYS A 352 2.85 32.56 11.59
CA LYS A 352 3.14 34.00 11.54
C LYS A 352 3.22 34.43 10.08
N VAL A 353 2.17 35.01 9.56
CA VAL A 353 2.05 35.50 8.19
C VAL A 353 2.12 37.04 8.21
N ALA A 354 2.81 37.64 7.25
CA ALA A 354 2.91 39.08 7.11
C ALA A 354 1.57 39.69 6.71
N GLU A 355 1.34 40.94 7.10
CA GLU A 355 0.05 41.65 6.89
C GLU A 355 -0.22 41.95 5.40
N ASP A 356 0.81 41.99 4.57
CA ASP A 356 0.72 42.25 3.12
C ASP A 356 0.27 41.01 2.31
N VAL A 357 0.17 39.85 2.94
CA VAL A 357 -0.28 38.62 2.30
C VAL A 357 -1.78 38.62 2.13
N ASN A 358 -2.23 38.71 0.88
CA ASN A 358 -3.64 38.65 0.53
C ASN A 358 -4.06 37.18 0.28
N LEU A 359 -4.77 36.57 1.25
CA LEU A 359 -5.23 35.18 1.15
C LEU A 359 -6.26 34.97 0.03
N ARG A 360 -7.04 35.99 -0.34
CA ARG A 360 -8.00 35.92 -1.45
C ARG A 360 -7.27 35.90 -2.81
N GLU A 361 -6.19 36.67 -2.97
CA GLU A 361 -5.35 36.63 -4.15
C GLU A 361 -4.68 35.24 -4.25
N LEU A 362 -4.16 34.73 -3.13
CA LEU A 362 -3.56 33.39 -3.07
C LEU A 362 -4.59 32.29 -3.41
N ALA A 363 -5.83 32.41 -2.94
CA ALA A 363 -6.91 31.48 -3.30
C ALA A 363 -7.19 31.50 -4.81
N GLY A 364 -7.11 32.67 -5.47
CA GLY A 364 -7.17 32.79 -6.93
C GLY A 364 -6.01 32.11 -7.64
N ASP A 365 -4.80 32.33 -7.15
CA ASP A 365 -3.57 31.76 -7.72
C ASP A 365 -3.45 30.22 -7.54
N THR A 366 -4.29 29.65 -6.69
CA THR A 366 -4.29 28.21 -6.36
C THR A 366 -5.57 27.51 -6.85
N ALA A 367 -6.10 27.95 -7.99
CA ALA A 367 -7.26 27.30 -8.62
C ALA A 367 -6.99 25.79 -8.81
N GLY A 368 -7.99 24.97 -8.44
CA GLY A 368 -7.90 23.51 -8.52
C GLY A 368 -7.13 22.82 -7.39
N PHE A 369 -6.50 23.55 -6.46
CA PHE A 369 -5.84 22.96 -5.30
C PHE A 369 -6.87 22.40 -4.31
N THR A 370 -6.54 21.25 -3.76
CA THR A 370 -7.29 20.60 -2.68
C THR A 370 -6.88 21.17 -1.31
N GLY A 371 -7.65 20.87 -0.27
CA GLY A 371 -7.31 21.29 1.09
C GLY A 371 -5.94 20.82 1.57
N ALA A 372 -5.55 19.60 1.19
CA ALA A 372 -4.23 19.05 1.51
C ALA A 372 -3.09 19.80 0.80
N GLU A 373 -3.30 20.16 -0.48
CA GLU A 373 -2.31 20.93 -1.24
C GLU A 373 -2.15 22.35 -0.70
N LEU A 374 -3.25 23.01 -0.28
CA LEU A 374 -3.20 24.32 0.37
C LEU A 374 -2.50 24.28 1.73
N SER A 375 -2.74 23.23 2.52
CA SER A 375 -2.01 22.99 3.77
C SER A 375 -0.50 22.81 3.54
N ASN A 376 -0.15 21.99 2.54
CA ASN A 376 1.23 21.77 2.14
C ASN A 376 1.88 23.06 1.64
N LEU A 377 1.16 23.88 0.87
CA LEU A 377 1.64 25.17 0.38
C LEU A 377 2.07 26.10 1.52
N LEU A 378 1.21 26.28 2.51
CA LEU A 378 1.53 27.12 3.66
C LEU A 378 2.65 26.56 4.54
N ASN A 379 2.75 25.24 4.62
CA ASN A 379 3.86 24.59 5.30
C ASN A 379 5.18 24.81 4.56
N GLU A 380 5.17 24.66 3.24
CA GLU A 380 6.34 24.90 2.40
C GLU A 380 6.78 26.38 2.43
N ALA A 381 5.83 27.31 2.42
CA ALA A 381 6.10 28.73 2.59
C ALA A 381 6.77 29.03 3.95
N ALA A 382 6.32 28.39 5.03
CA ALA A 382 6.94 28.52 6.34
C ALA A 382 8.38 27.97 6.38
N ILE A 383 8.64 26.86 5.68
CA ILE A 383 9.98 26.28 5.54
C ILE A 383 10.88 27.24 4.77
N LEU A 384 10.40 27.82 3.66
CA LEU A 384 11.16 28.79 2.86
C LEU A 384 11.46 30.07 3.64
N ALA A 385 10.48 30.63 4.37
CA ALA A 385 10.66 31.79 5.26
C ALA A 385 11.77 31.52 6.29
N THR A 386 11.74 30.34 6.92
CA THR A 386 12.76 29.94 7.89
C THR A 386 14.14 29.83 7.26
N ARG A 387 14.22 29.26 6.05
CA ARG A 387 15.48 29.13 5.29
C ARG A 387 16.06 30.49 4.90
N ASN A 388 15.17 31.44 4.58
CA ASN A 388 15.55 32.81 4.21
C ASN A 388 15.80 33.71 5.44
N ASN A 389 15.69 33.17 6.67
CA ASN A 389 15.78 33.89 7.94
C ASN A 389 14.72 35.01 8.12
N HIS A 390 13.55 34.85 7.50
CA HIS A 390 12.42 35.73 7.72
C HIS A 390 11.75 35.41 9.07
N LYS A 391 11.25 36.42 9.76
CA LYS A 391 10.55 36.26 11.05
C LYS A 391 9.06 35.91 10.89
N VAL A 392 8.52 36.19 9.74
CA VAL A 392 7.14 35.94 9.30
C VAL A 392 7.17 35.40 7.87
N ILE A 393 6.10 34.74 7.47
CA ILE A 393 5.94 34.27 6.08
C ILE A 393 5.59 35.48 5.22
N GLU A 394 6.45 35.85 4.32
CA GLU A 394 6.27 36.98 3.39
C GLU A 394 5.60 36.51 2.10
N LYS A 395 5.07 37.47 1.31
CA LYS A 395 4.49 37.19 0.00
C LYS A 395 5.48 36.47 -0.94
N SER A 396 6.76 36.84 -0.89
CA SER A 396 7.83 36.22 -1.65
C SER A 396 8.02 34.72 -1.34
N ASP A 397 7.88 34.33 -0.05
CA ASP A 397 7.99 32.92 0.37
C ASP A 397 6.81 32.10 -0.12
N ILE A 398 5.61 32.69 -0.13
CA ILE A 398 4.39 32.05 -0.65
C ILE A 398 4.49 31.86 -2.16
N GLU A 399 4.89 32.89 -2.90
CA GLU A 399 5.08 32.80 -4.36
C GLU A 399 6.12 31.74 -4.73
N ALA A 400 7.24 31.68 -3.99
CA ALA A 400 8.23 30.65 -4.16
C ALA A 400 7.70 29.24 -3.84
N ALA A 401 6.86 29.10 -2.81
CA ALA A 401 6.20 27.86 -2.47
C ALA A 401 5.20 27.41 -3.55
N VAL A 402 4.38 28.32 -4.09
CA VAL A 402 3.46 28.03 -5.20
C VAL A 402 4.27 27.50 -6.40
N LYS A 403 5.34 28.23 -6.80
CA LYS A 403 6.20 27.79 -7.91
C LYS A 403 6.84 26.42 -7.67
N LYS A 404 7.30 26.16 -6.43
CA LYS A 404 7.90 24.88 -6.05
C LYS A 404 6.90 23.72 -6.13
N ILE A 405 5.65 23.91 -5.72
CA ILE A 405 4.62 22.87 -5.74
C ILE A 405 4.11 22.64 -7.16
N THR A 406 3.87 23.70 -7.93
CA THR A 406 3.28 23.62 -9.27
C THR A 406 4.29 23.14 -10.31
N VAL A 407 5.51 23.69 -10.30
CA VAL A 407 6.52 23.47 -11.36
C VAL A 407 7.69 22.61 -10.87
N GLY A 408 7.92 22.56 -9.56
CA GLY A 408 9.01 21.81 -8.95
C GLY A 408 10.19 22.67 -8.48
N LEU A 409 11.21 21.98 -7.97
CA LEU A 409 12.44 22.63 -7.46
C LEU A 409 13.27 23.26 -8.57
N GLU A 410 13.76 24.47 -8.32
CA GLU A 410 14.70 25.17 -9.18
C GLU A 410 16.05 24.45 -9.22
N LYS A 411 16.62 24.30 -10.43
CA LYS A 411 17.89 23.59 -10.67
C LYS A 411 19.02 24.58 -10.98
N HIS A 412 19.62 25.12 -9.94
CA HIS A 412 20.72 26.12 -10.08
C HIS A 412 22.02 25.56 -10.71
N ASN A 413 22.28 24.26 -10.56
CA ASN A 413 23.58 23.69 -11.00
C ASN A 413 23.54 23.02 -12.39
N ARG A 414 22.43 23.15 -13.12
CA ARG A 414 22.32 22.57 -14.46
C ARG A 414 22.97 23.53 -15.47
N VAL A 415 24.05 23.09 -16.12
CA VAL A 415 24.64 23.80 -17.25
C VAL A 415 23.74 23.60 -18.47
N ILE A 416 23.16 24.69 -18.96
CA ILE A 416 22.27 24.68 -20.13
C ILE A 416 23.06 25.31 -21.29
N SER A 417 23.04 24.67 -22.45
CA SER A 417 23.66 25.23 -23.63
C SER A 417 22.90 26.49 -24.11
N GLU A 418 23.61 27.43 -24.77
CA GLU A 418 22.96 28.61 -25.34
C GLU A 418 21.91 28.23 -26.41
N LYS A 419 22.10 27.09 -27.09
CA LYS A 419 21.11 26.54 -28.01
C LYS A 419 19.83 26.14 -27.27
N ASP A 420 19.96 25.43 -26.16
CA ASP A 420 18.79 24.97 -25.37
C ASP A 420 18.10 26.16 -24.69
N LYS A 421 18.84 27.16 -24.19
CA LYS A 421 18.23 28.39 -23.65
C LYS A 421 17.39 29.10 -24.69
N LYS A 422 17.95 29.28 -25.90
CA LYS A 422 17.23 29.92 -26.98
C LYS A 422 16.00 29.13 -27.41
N LEU A 423 16.10 27.81 -27.46
CA LEU A 423 14.98 26.93 -27.76
C LEU A 423 13.88 27.06 -26.72
N THR A 424 14.21 26.96 -25.43
CA THR A 424 13.26 27.12 -24.33
C THR A 424 12.63 28.51 -24.34
N ALA A 425 13.40 29.56 -24.58
CA ALA A 425 12.90 30.94 -24.63
C ALA A 425 11.82 31.11 -25.71
N TYR A 426 12.07 30.62 -26.93
CA TYR A 426 11.05 30.67 -27.98
C TYR A 426 9.86 29.78 -27.72
N HIS A 427 10.07 28.60 -27.12
CA HIS A 427 9.01 27.70 -26.75
C HIS A 427 8.04 28.35 -25.76
N GLU A 428 8.53 28.84 -24.62
CA GLU A 428 7.73 29.51 -23.60
C GLU A 428 7.11 30.82 -24.10
N ALA A 429 7.85 31.59 -24.86
CA ALA A 429 7.33 32.80 -25.51
C ALA A 429 6.21 32.46 -26.50
N GLY A 430 6.28 31.29 -27.17
CA GLY A 430 5.23 30.80 -28.05
C GLY A 430 3.92 30.58 -27.34
N HIS A 431 3.94 29.86 -26.20
CA HIS A 431 2.77 29.69 -25.36
C HIS A 431 2.18 31.02 -24.92
N ALA A 432 3.03 31.91 -24.43
CA ALA A 432 2.59 33.18 -23.88
C ALA A 432 1.97 34.11 -24.92
N VAL A 433 2.62 34.23 -26.09
CA VAL A 433 2.12 35.08 -27.18
C VAL A 433 0.82 34.53 -27.74
N VAL A 434 0.75 33.23 -28.00
CA VAL A 434 -0.50 32.60 -28.51
C VAL A 434 -1.64 32.82 -27.51
N SER A 435 -1.44 32.49 -26.22
CA SER A 435 -2.47 32.66 -25.20
C SER A 435 -2.96 34.11 -25.07
N LYS A 436 -2.06 35.10 -25.28
CA LYS A 436 -2.44 36.52 -25.17
C LYS A 436 -3.41 36.98 -26.26
N PHE A 437 -3.38 36.36 -27.44
CA PHE A 437 -4.21 36.70 -28.58
C PHE A 437 -5.46 35.78 -28.73
N LEU A 438 -5.68 34.90 -27.77
CA LEU A 438 -6.90 34.10 -27.65
C LEU A 438 -7.86 34.75 -26.63
N GLU A 439 -9.15 34.63 -26.93
CA GLU A 439 -10.18 35.36 -26.16
C GLU A 439 -10.50 34.69 -24.83
N THR A 440 -10.49 33.35 -24.81
CA THR A 440 -10.99 32.56 -23.68
C THR A 440 -9.89 32.09 -22.76
N GLN A 441 -8.61 32.27 -23.15
CA GLN A 441 -7.49 31.77 -22.35
C GLN A 441 -7.12 32.73 -21.21
N ASP A 442 -6.60 32.13 -20.14
CA ASP A 442 -6.17 32.87 -18.94
C ASP A 442 -4.96 33.77 -19.27
N ASN A 443 -4.87 34.89 -18.55
CA ASN A 443 -3.76 35.82 -18.72
C ASN A 443 -2.44 35.19 -18.25
N VAL A 444 -1.37 35.40 -19.02
CA VAL A 444 -0.02 34.98 -18.63
C VAL A 444 0.44 35.77 -17.41
N LYS A 445 0.82 35.10 -16.34
CA LYS A 445 1.36 35.68 -15.11
C LYS A 445 2.88 35.81 -15.16
N GLU A 446 3.55 34.76 -15.62
CA GLU A 446 5.02 34.67 -15.63
C GLU A 446 5.48 33.67 -16.68
N ILE A 447 6.63 34.01 -17.30
CA ILE A 447 7.37 33.14 -18.19
C ILE A 447 8.76 32.97 -17.59
N SER A 448 9.30 31.76 -17.61
CA SER A 448 10.64 31.49 -17.09
C SER A 448 11.36 30.42 -17.91
N ILE A 449 12.62 30.69 -18.21
CA ILE A 449 13.54 29.73 -18.83
C ILE A 449 14.43 29.02 -17.79
N ILE A 450 14.17 29.24 -16.50
CA ILE A 450 14.93 28.61 -15.44
C ILE A 450 14.36 27.20 -15.24
N PRO A 451 15.17 26.14 -15.37
CA PRO A 451 14.69 24.77 -15.24
C PRO A 451 14.16 24.47 -13.84
N ARG A 452 12.97 23.87 -13.79
CA ARG A 452 12.38 23.38 -12.56
C ARG A 452 11.89 21.94 -12.74
N GLY A 453 12.06 21.09 -11.72
CA GLY A 453 11.63 19.69 -11.81
C GLY A 453 12.20 18.99 -13.04
N LEU A 454 11.33 18.59 -13.96
CA LEU A 454 11.68 17.94 -15.25
C LEU A 454 11.60 18.90 -16.44
N THR A 455 11.12 20.14 -16.26
CA THR A 455 10.90 21.10 -17.34
C THR A 455 12.12 22.01 -17.57
N GLY A 456 12.35 22.43 -18.80
CA GLY A 456 13.38 23.37 -19.17
C GLY A 456 13.02 24.83 -18.90
N GLY A 457 11.71 25.13 -18.94
CA GLY A 457 11.08 26.41 -18.65
C GLY A 457 9.63 26.18 -18.25
N TYR A 458 8.89 27.25 -18.07
CA TYR A 458 7.44 27.20 -17.83
C TYR A 458 6.76 28.53 -18.13
N THR A 459 5.51 28.44 -18.54
CA THR A 459 4.59 29.57 -18.65
C THR A 459 3.47 29.41 -17.61
N MET A 460 3.33 30.36 -16.69
CA MET A 460 2.32 30.33 -15.64
C MET A 460 1.19 31.28 -16.00
N TYR A 461 -0.04 30.83 -15.75
CA TYR A 461 -1.26 31.58 -16.02
C TYR A 461 -1.93 32.02 -14.72
N LYS A 462 -2.69 33.13 -14.79
CA LYS A 462 -3.49 33.62 -13.68
C LYS A 462 -4.94 33.29 -13.96
N THR A 463 -5.46 32.27 -13.28
CA THR A 463 -6.88 31.90 -13.35
C THR A 463 -7.70 32.89 -12.50
N ASN A 464 -8.67 33.54 -13.11
CA ASN A 464 -9.50 34.53 -12.44
C ASN A 464 -10.78 33.96 -11.84
N GLU A 465 -11.27 32.85 -12.38
CA GLU A 465 -12.56 32.24 -12.02
C GLU A 465 -12.51 30.72 -12.05
N ASP A 466 -13.22 30.08 -11.15
CA ASP A 466 -13.45 28.63 -11.20
C ASP A 466 -14.60 28.34 -12.17
N LYS A 467 -14.31 27.71 -13.31
CA LYS A 467 -15.31 27.42 -14.36
C LYS A 467 -15.99 26.09 -14.12
N PHE A 468 -17.31 26.08 -14.11
CA PHE A 468 -18.12 24.85 -14.04
C PHE A 468 -18.22 24.13 -15.37
N TYR A 469 -18.29 24.87 -16.46
CA TYR A 469 -18.40 24.35 -17.81
C TYR A 469 -17.30 24.95 -18.68
N VAL A 470 -16.78 24.16 -19.61
CA VAL A 470 -15.82 24.60 -20.61
C VAL A 470 -16.47 24.45 -21.98
N SER A 471 -16.49 25.52 -22.75
CA SER A 471 -17.09 25.52 -24.08
C SER A 471 -16.18 24.83 -25.11
N LYS A 472 -16.76 24.47 -26.28
CA LYS A 472 -15.99 23.93 -27.40
C LYS A 472 -14.86 24.89 -27.82
N THR A 473 -15.18 26.18 -27.92
CA THR A 473 -14.20 27.23 -28.27
C THR A 473 -13.05 27.30 -27.27
N GLU A 474 -13.34 27.21 -25.96
CA GLU A 474 -12.29 27.22 -24.92
C GLU A 474 -11.38 26.01 -25.03
N LEU A 475 -11.91 24.82 -25.36
CA LEU A 475 -11.09 23.61 -25.56
C LEU A 475 -10.22 23.72 -26.83
N GLU A 476 -10.80 24.26 -27.92
CA GLU A 476 -10.06 24.51 -29.16
C GLU A 476 -8.93 25.54 -28.92
N GLU A 477 -9.22 26.67 -28.28
CA GLU A 477 -8.21 27.66 -27.93
C GLU A 477 -7.14 27.14 -26.97
N LYS A 478 -7.50 26.26 -26.04
CA LYS A 478 -6.54 25.61 -25.17
C LYS A 478 -5.55 24.73 -25.94
N MET A 479 -6.04 23.99 -26.95
CA MET A 479 -5.14 23.23 -27.84
C MET A 479 -4.23 24.15 -28.64
N ILE A 480 -4.74 25.27 -29.13
CA ILE A 480 -3.96 26.28 -29.86
C ILE A 480 -2.84 26.84 -28.97
N ALA A 481 -3.14 27.17 -27.72
CA ALA A 481 -2.17 27.66 -26.73
C ALA A 481 -1.09 26.61 -26.41
N LEU A 482 -1.50 25.34 -26.21
CA LEU A 482 -0.57 24.23 -25.95
C LEU A 482 0.40 23.99 -27.12
N LEU A 483 -0.06 24.13 -28.35
CA LEU A 483 0.77 23.94 -29.54
C LEU A 483 1.61 25.18 -29.91
N GLY A 484 1.44 26.29 -29.18
CA GLY A 484 2.17 27.55 -29.37
C GLY A 484 3.68 27.41 -29.24
N GLY A 485 4.15 26.63 -28.23
CA GLY A 485 5.59 26.41 -28.04
C GLY A 485 6.23 25.71 -29.23
N ARG A 486 5.67 24.62 -29.72
CA ARG A 486 6.13 23.89 -30.91
C ARG A 486 6.06 24.76 -32.18
N ALA A 487 5.00 25.56 -32.31
CA ALA A 487 4.87 26.46 -33.46
C ALA A 487 5.95 27.55 -33.45
N ALA A 488 6.30 28.10 -32.29
CA ALA A 488 7.37 29.10 -32.15
C ALA A 488 8.74 28.51 -32.45
N GLU A 489 9.04 27.29 -31.99
CA GLU A 489 10.29 26.59 -32.37
C GLU A 489 10.41 26.50 -33.91
N LYS A 490 9.32 26.05 -34.58
CA LYS A 490 9.33 25.88 -36.03
C LYS A 490 9.53 27.19 -36.78
N ILE A 491 8.89 28.27 -36.34
CA ILE A 491 8.94 29.57 -37.00
C ILE A 491 10.30 30.23 -36.75
N ALA A 492 10.75 30.30 -35.49
CA ALA A 492 11.93 31.07 -35.13
C ALA A 492 13.26 30.32 -35.35
N LEU A 493 13.27 29.00 -35.18
CA LEU A 493 14.48 28.19 -35.26
C LEU A 493 14.52 27.26 -36.49
N ASN A 494 13.45 27.21 -37.27
CA ASN A 494 13.23 26.30 -38.41
C ASN A 494 13.45 24.81 -38.05
N ASP A 495 13.28 24.48 -36.78
CA ASP A 495 13.45 23.13 -36.21
C ASP A 495 12.32 22.85 -35.21
N ILE A 496 12.22 21.63 -34.73
CA ILE A 496 11.27 21.19 -33.68
C ILE A 496 12.01 20.28 -32.72
N SER A 497 11.64 20.37 -31.44
CA SER A 497 12.30 19.60 -30.39
C SER A 497 11.36 18.59 -29.72
N THR A 498 11.92 17.75 -28.86
CA THR A 498 11.17 16.87 -27.99
C THR A 498 10.53 17.61 -26.80
N GLY A 499 10.81 18.88 -26.61
CA GLY A 499 10.28 19.70 -25.50
C GLY A 499 8.75 19.78 -25.50
N ALA A 500 8.16 19.80 -26.71
CA ALA A 500 6.70 19.86 -26.86
C ALA A 500 5.95 18.52 -26.66
N SER A 501 6.61 17.45 -26.21
CA SER A 501 5.98 16.12 -26.10
C SER A 501 4.76 16.11 -25.19
N ASN A 502 4.85 16.73 -24.02
CA ASN A 502 3.73 16.83 -23.08
C ASN A 502 2.58 17.69 -23.61
N ASP A 503 2.89 18.80 -24.29
CA ASP A 503 1.86 19.69 -24.86
C ASP A 503 1.07 18.98 -25.96
N ILE A 504 1.75 18.18 -26.79
CA ILE A 504 1.11 17.36 -27.82
C ILE A 504 0.23 16.28 -27.19
N GLU A 505 0.71 15.62 -26.12
CA GLU A 505 -0.05 14.59 -25.41
C GLU A 505 -1.34 15.18 -24.84
N VAL A 506 -1.24 16.31 -24.12
CA VAL A 506 -2.39 17.00 -23.53
C VAL A 506 -3.35 17.51 -24.60
N ALA A 507 -2.86 18.14 -25.68
CA ALA A 507 -3.68 18.62 -26.80
C ALA A 507 -4.43 17.46 -27.47
N THR A 508 -3.75 16.32 -27.71
CA THR A 508 -4.37 15.11 -28.29
C THR A 508 -5.42 14.52 -27.35
N GLY A 509 -5.15 14.52 -26.01
CA GLY A 509 -6.12 14.11 -25.01
C GLY A 509 -7.39 14.96 -25.04
N ILE A 510 -7.27 16.28 -25.09
CA ILE A 510 -8.40 17.22 -25.21
C ILE A 510 -9.19 16.93 -26.49
N ALA A 511 -8.54 16.80 -27.64
CA ALA A 511 -9.18 16.49 -28.91
C ALA A 511 -9.96 15.16 -28.84
N LYS A 512 -9.37 14.13 -28.24
CA LYS A 512 -10.01 12.84 -28.04
C LYS A 512 -11.27 12.98 -27.17
N ASP A 513 -11.17 13.66 -26.02
CA ASP A 513 -12.29 13.85 -25.10
C ASP A 513 -13.43 14.66 -25.75
N MET A 514 -13.09 15.68 -26.54
CA MET A 514 -14.09 16.45 -27.32
C MET A 514 -14.93 15.54 -28.22
N ILE A 515 -14.30 14.56 -28.87
CA ILE A 515 -14.99 13.65 -29.79
C ILE A 515 -15.69 12.53 -29.05
N THR A 516 -15.01 11.86 -28.11
CA THR A 516 -15.52 10.60 -27.52
C THR A 516 -16.34 10.81 -26.27
N VAL A 517 -16.06 11.85 -25.47
CA VAL A 517 -16.73 12.09 -24.17
C VAL A 517 -17.81 13.16 -24.31
N TYR A 518 -17.47 14.31 -24.92
CA TYR A 518 -18.35 15.47 -24.94
C TYR A 518 -19.26 15.53 -26.18
N GLY A 519 -19.08 14.64 -27.17
CA GLY A 519 -19.91 14.59 -28.38
C GLY A 519 -19.83 15.89 -29.20
N MET A 520 -18.65 16.55 -29.24
CA MET A 520 -18.42 17.83 -29.93
C MET A 520 -17.99 17.66 -31.40
N SER A 521 -18.11 16.44 -31.95
CA SER A 521 -17.86 16.16 -33.38
C SER A 521 -18.97 16.71 -34.28
N ASN A 522 -18.57 17.28 -35.40
CA ASN A 522 -19.53 17.71 -36.41
C ASN A 522 -20.04 16.54 -37.30
N SER A 523 -19.23 15.53 -37.56
CA SER A 523 -19.58 14.38 -38.41
C SER A 523 -20.25 13.27 -37.64
N LEU A 524 -19.80 12.96 -36.42
CA LEU A 524 -20.39 11.91 -35.57
C LEU A 524 -21.64 12.36 -34.82
N GLY A 525 -21.84 13.68 -34.69
CA GLY A 525 -22.95 14.25 -33.92
C GLY A 525 -22.77 14.14 -32.40
N PRO A 526 -23.84 14.44 -31.63
CA PRO A 526 -23.80 14.49 -30.16
C PRO A 526 -23.97 13.09 -29.55
N ILE A 527 -23.03 12.19 -29.83
CA ILE A 527 -22.98 10.82 -29.27
C ILE A 527 -21.81 10.69 -28.32
N SER A 528 -21.97 9.89 -27.26
CA SER A 528 -20.87 9.53 -26.36
C SER A 528 -20.30 8.18 -26.80
N LEU A 529 -19.02 8.19 -27.10
CA LEU A 529 -18.20 7.03 -27.44
C LEU A 529 -17.23 6.70 -26.30
N LYS A 530 -17.56 7.14 -25.09
CA LYS A 530 -16.74 6.86 -23.91
C LYS A 530 -16.71 5.37 -23.65
N VAL A 531 -15.52 4.83 -23.59
CA VAL A 531 -15.24 3.42 -23.28
C VAL A 531 -14.29 3.34 -22.12
N ASP A 532 -14.47 2.36 -21.25
CA ASP A 532 -13.59 2.14 -20.10
C ASP A 532 -12.29 1.43 -20.54
N GLU A 533 -12.36 0.65 -21.62
CA GLU A 533 -11.21 -0.06 -22.20
C GLU A 533 -11.06 0.24 -23.70
N PRO A 534 -9.82 0.41 -24.22
CA PRO A 534 -9.57 0.81 -25.61
C PRO A 534 -10.18 -0.14 -26.67
N TYR A 535 -10.32 -1.45 -26.38
CA TYR A 535 -10.91 -2.42 -27.30
C TYR A 535 -12.43 -2.30 -27.39
N GLU A 536 -13.09 -1.67 -26.42
CA GLU A 536 -14.54 -1.46 -26.47
C GLU A 536 -14.96 -0.49 -27.57
N LEU A 537 -14.07 0.41 -28.01
CA LEU A 537 -14.33 1.28 -29.14
C LEU A 537 -14.61 0.48 -30.43
N GLN A 538 -14.03 -0.72 -30.55
CA GLN A 538 -14.24 -1.61 -31.70
C GLN A 538 -15.68 -2.13 -31.81
N ILE A 539 -16.45 -2.08 -30.70
CA ILE A 539 -17.87 -2.45 -30.71
C ILE A 539 -18.69 -1.56 -31.68
N TYR A 540 -18.24 -0.32 -31.89
CA TYR A 540 -18.91 0.64 -32.77
C TYR A 540 -18.59 0.45 -34.26
N GLY A 541 -17.67 -0.46 -34.60
CA GLY A 541 -17.22 -0.71 -35.97
C GLY A 541 -15.99 0.10 -36.38
N GLU A 542 -15.25 -0.42 -37.37
CA GLU A 542 -13.99 0.19 -37.83
C GLU A 542 -14.19 1.60 -38.40
N ASP A 543 -15.30 1.83 -39.12
CA ASP A 543 -15.61 3.14 -39.70
C ASP A 543 -15.69 4.26 -38.65
N ILE A 544 -16.27 3.97 -37.47
CA ILE A 544 -16.37 4.96 -36.38
C ILE A 544 -15.00 5.17 -35.72
N VAL A 545 -14.22 4.12 -35.52
CA VAL A 545 -12.88 4.21 -34.98
C VAL A 545 -11.98 5.06 -35.87
N ASP A 546 -12.01 4.83 -37.17
CA ASP A 546 -11.27 5.59 -38.17
C ASP A 546 -11.71 7.06 -38.19
N GLU A 547 -13.02 7.32 -38.14
CA GLU A 547 -13.54 8.69 -38.10
C GLU A 547 -13.14 9.42 -36.82
N VAL A 548 -13.14 8.78 -35.65
CA VAL A 548 -12.61 9.35 -34.41
C VAL A 548 -11.14 9.74 -34.57
N GLY A 549 -10.32 8.84 -35.12
CA GLY A 549 -8.90 9.09 -35.39
C GLY A 549 -8.69 10.29 -36.34
N ASN A 550 -9.46 10.36 -37.42
CA ASN A 550 -9.42 11.45 -38.40
C ASN A 550 -9.83 12.78 -37.77
N GLN A 551 -10.91 12.81 -36.99
CA GLN A 551 -11.39 14.02 -36.30
C GLN A 551 -10.38 14.53 -35.26
N VAL A 552 -9.80 13.65 -34.43
CA VAL A 552 -8.76 14.01 -33.48
C VAL A 552 -7.56 14.63 -34.19
N LYS A 553 -7.07 13.97 -35.25
CA LYS A 553 -5.96 14.50 -36.06
C LYS A 553 -6.31 15.87 -36.63
N GLN A 554 -7.51 16.04 -37.21
CA GLN A 554 -7.94 17.30 -37.81
C GLN A 554 -8.00 18.44 -36.79
N LEU A 555 -8.51 18.18 -35.57
CA LEU A 555 -8.57 19.18 -34.49
C LEU A 555 -7.17 19.64 -34.10
N VAL A 556 -6.23 18.71 -33.89
CA VAL A 556 -4.85 19.02 -33.53
C VAL A 556 -4.11 19.76 -34.65
N ASP A 557 -4.27 19.31 -35.90
CA ASP A 557 -3.65 19.97 -37.08
C ASP A 557 -4.20 21.41 -37.23
N ASN A 558 -5.51 21.61 -37.11
CA ASN A 558 -6.13 22.93 -37.17
C ASN A 558 -5.63 23.87 -36.06
N ALA A 559 -5.54 23.35 -34.83
CA ALA A 559 -5.02 24.11 -33.69
C ALA A 559 -3.55 24.51 -33.92
N TYR A 560 -2.73 23.62 -34.48
CA TYR A 560 -1.33 23.94 -34.81
C TYR A 560 -1.20 25.00 -35.91
N ILE A 561 -2.01 24.92 -36.96
CA ILE A 561 -2.03 25.94 -38.04
C ILE A 561 -2.47 27.30 -37.47
N GLN A 562 -3.47 27.33 -36.59
CA GLN A 562 -3.89 28.60 -35.97
C GLN A 562 -2.82 29.18 -35.04
N ALA A 563 -2.13 28.36 -34.25
CA ALA A 563 -1.00 28.79 -33.45
C ALA A 563 0.09 29.40 -34.30
N GLN A 564 0.46 28.77 -35.42
CA GLN A 564 1.43 29.30 -36.37
C GLN A 564 0.99 30.66 -36.96
N LYS A 565 -0.29 30.77 -37.34
CA LYS A 565 -0.81 32.05 -37.88
C LYS A 565 -0.72 33.17 -36.86
N ILE A 566 -1.16 32.94 -35.62
CA ILE A 566 -1.10 33.93 -34.54
C ILE A 566 0.35 34.40 -34.32
N LEU A 567 1.31 33.49 -34.33
CA LEU A 567 2.71 33.79 -34.13
C LEU A 567 3.34 34.54 -35.31
N LEU A 568 2.97 34.21 -36.56
CA LEU A 568 3.45 34.92 -37.76
C LEU A 568 2.88 36.33 -37.80
N ASP A 569 1.60 36.51 -37.48
CA ASP A 569 0.97 37.83 -37.41
C ASP A 569 1.57 38.72 -36.29
N ASN A 570 2.24 38.09 -35.30
CA ASN A 570 2.84 38.77 -34.14
C ASN A 570 4.32 38.44 -33.94
N ILE A 571 5.04 38.22 -35.02
CA ILE A 571 6.45 37.75 -34.98
C ILE A 571 7.38 38.68 -34.20
N ASP A 572 7.18 39.99 -34.31
CA ASP A 572 7.97 41.00 -33.58
C ASP A 572 7.75 40.89 -32.06
N ILE A 573 6.56 40.55 -31.64
CA ILE A 573 6.24 40.33 -30.22
C ILE A 573 6.96 39.06 -29.74
N LEU A 574 6.87 37.97 -30.51
CA LEU A 574 7.57 36.72 -30.21
C LEU A 574 9.06 36.94 -29.99
N HIS A 575 9.72 37.66 -30.90
CA HIS A 575 11.17 37.95 -30.78
C HIS A 575 11.53 38.87 -29.61
N ARG A 576 10.61 39.74 -29.16
CA ARG A 576 10.85 40.61 -28.01
C ARG A 576 10.65 39.90 -26.67
N VAL A 577 9.77 38.90 -26.62
CA VAL A 577 9.48 38.14 -25.42
C VAL A 577 10.51 37.04 -25.20
N ALA A 578 10.95 36.38 -26.27
CA ALA A 578 11.99 35.36 -26.25
C ALA A 578 13.40 35.96 -26.05
#